data_81e1014caef3a4bc07e6319fe61d3625
#
_entry.id   81e1014caef3a4bc07e6319fe61d3625
#
_cell.length_a   1.000
_cell.length_b   1.000
_cell.length_c   1.000
_cell.angle_alpha   90.00
_cell.angle_beta   90.00
_cell.angle_gamma   90.00
#
_symmetry.space_group_name_H-M   'P 1'
#
loop_
_entity.id
_entity.type
_entity.pdbx_description
1 polymer ?
#
loop_
_entity_poly.entity_id
_entity_poly.type
_entity_poly.pdbx_seq_one_letter_code
_entity_poly.pdbx_strand_id
1 'polypeptide(L)'
;MAGSARAAGALVVLAIVTFGCLFAISIAKEEATKLGTVIGIDLGTTYSCVGVYKNGHVEIIANDQGNRITPSWVAFTESERLIGEAAKNQAAVNAERTVFDVKRLIGRKFQDKEVQKDMKLVPYKIVNKDGKPYIQVNIKDGETKVFSPEEEGEGGYRLGLLEDTVIFQNA
;
A
#
# COMPACT_ATOMS: atom_id res chain seq x y z
N MET A 1 56.05 22.54 -40.52
CA MET A 1 54.71 23.14 -40.26
C MET A 1 53.53 22.17 -40.12
N ALA A 2 53.74 20.88 -40.37
CA ALA A 2 52.63 19.88 -40.29
C ALA A 2 52.26 19.37 -38.87
N GLY A 3 53.13 19.55 -37.86
CA GLY A 3 52.88 19.05 -36.49
C GLY A 3 51.87 19.89 -35.67
N SER A 4 51.86 21.20 -35.89
CA SER A 4 51.01 22.16 -35.15
C SER A 4 49.50 22.01 -35.49
N ALA A 5 49.17 21.69 -36.74
CA ALA A 5 47.78 21.53 -37.17
C ALA A 5 47.16 20.24 -36.63
N ARG A 6 47.93 19.16 -36.46
CA ARG A 6 47.48 17.89 -35.89
C ARG A 6 47.23 17.99 -34.38
N ALA A 7 48.06 18.73 -33.67
CA ALA A 7 47.90 18.96 -32.24
C ALA A 7 46.65 19.84 -31.94
N ALA A 8 46.40 20.87 -32.75
CA ALA A 8 45.22 21.72 -32.62
C ALA A 8 43.92 20.95 -32.88
N GLY A 9 43.91 20.07 -33.90
CA GLY A 9 42.76 19.21 -34.18
C GLY A 9 42.44 18.24 -33.05
N ALA A 10 43.43 17.62 -32.45
CA ALA A 10 43.27 16.70 -31.32
C ALA A 10 42.68 17.39 -30.07
N LEU A 11 43.12 18.62 -29.79
CA LEU A 11 42.61 19.43 -28.68
C LEU A 11 41.13 19.82 -28.88
N VAL A 12 40.73 20.17 -30.12
CA VAL A 12 39.34 20.50 -30.43
C VAL A 12 38.45 19.29 -30.29
N VAL A 13 38.86 18.11 -30.76
CA VAL A 13 38.08 16.87 -30.60
C VAL A 13 37.95 16.50 -29.12
N LEU A 14 39.02 16.62 -28.34
CA LEU A 14 38.96 16.34 -26.90
C LEU A 14 38.00 17.30 -26.19
N ALA A 15 38.00 18.59 -26.53
CA ALA A 15 37.11 19.58 -25.94
C ALA A 15 35.64 19.30 -26.29
N ILE A 16 35.31 18.87 -27.51
CA ILE A 16 33.97 18.51 -27.93
C ILE A 16 33.48 17.27 -27.17
N VAL A 17 34.32 16.25 -27.02
CA VAL A 17 33.96 15.02 -26.29
C VAL A 17 33.72 15.31 -24.81
N THR A 18 34.60 16.09 -24.17
CA THR A 18 34.44 16.44 -22.75
C THR A 18 33.22 17.31 -22.52
N PHE A 19 32.93 18.26 -23.39
CA PHE A 19 31.72 19.10 -23.30
C PHE A 19 30.45 18.27 -23.52
N GLY A 20 30.46 17.34 -24.49
CA GLY A 20 29.35 16.44 -24.73
C GLY A 20 29.06 15.51 -23.55
N CYS A 21 30.12 14.96 -22.92
CA CYS A 21 29.97 14.15 -21.70
C CYS A 21 29.38 14.95 -20.52
N LEU A 22 29.87 16.17 -20.29
CA LEU A 22 29.37 17.06 -19.23
C LEU A 22 27.91 17.44 -19.46
N PHE A 23 27.53 17.69 -20.72
CA PHE A 23 26.16 18.01 -21.10
C PHE A 23 25.22 16.81 -20.91
N ALA A 24 25.65 15.59 -21.29
CA ALA A 24 24.92 14.37 -21.07
C ALA A 24 24.71 14.07 -19.57
N ILE A 25 25.73 14.29 -18.74
CA ILE A 25 25.63 14.15 -17.28
C ILE A 25 24.64 15.18 -16.69
N SER A 26 24.65 16.41 -17.21
CA SER A 26 23.69 17.44 -16.76
C SER A 26 22.25 17.10 -17.09
N ILE A 27 21.97 16.56 -18.30
CA ILE A 27 20.62 16.13 -18.69
C ILE A 27 20.19 14.94 -17.83
N ALA A 28 21.04 13.94 -17.63
CA ALA A 28 20.72 12.77 -16.80
C ALA A 28 20.44 13.16 -15.34
N LYS A 29 21.13 14.16 -14.82
CA LYS A 29 20.89 14.69 -13.47
C LYS A 29 19.55 15.45 -13.39
N GLU A 30 19.15 16.13 -14.44
CA GLU A 30 17.89 16.87 -14.51
C GLU A 30 16.67 15.92 -14.63
N GLU A 31 16.81 14.80 -15.37
CA GLU A 31 15.78 13.76 -15.41
C GLU A 31 15.63 13.02 -14.06
N ALA A 32 16.74 12.74 -13.38
CA ALA A 32 16.71 12.13 -12.06
C ALA A 32 16.04 13.03 -10.99
N THR A 33 16.07 14.34 -11.17
CA THR A 33 15.39 15.32 -10.29
C THR A 33 13.90 15.49 -10.61
N LYS A 34 13.41 14.99 -11.74
CA LYS A 34 11.98 15.06 -12.16
C LYS A 34 11.13 13.89 -11.65
N LEU A 35 11.69 12.92 -10.94
CA LEU A 35 10.91 11.98 -10.17
C LEU A 35 10.17 12.76 -9.08
N GLY A 36 8.88 12.99 -9.29
CA GLY A 36 8.00 13.61 -8.30
C GLY A 36 8.03 12.82 -6.98
N THR A 37 7.24 13.24 -6.03
CA THR A 37 7.09 12.51 -4.76
C THR A 37 6.62 11.09 -5.04
N VAL A 38 7.42 10.09 -4.63
CA VAL A 38 7.07 8.67 -4.74
C VAL A 38 6.53 8.21 -3.39
N ILE A 39 5.37 7.60 -3.40
CA ILE A 39 4.74 7.01 -2.22
C ILE A 39 4.91 5.50 -2.29
N GLY A 40 5.44 4.92 -1.23
CA GLY A 40 5.53 3.48 -1.00
C GLY A 40 4.54 3.05 0.06
N ILE A 41 3.82 1.97 -0.18
CA ILE A 41 2.84 1.41 0.75
C ILE A 41 3.25 -0.02 1.06
N ASP A 42 3.45 -0.34 2.34
CA ASP A 42 3.61 -1.71 2.83
C ASP A 42 2.29 -2.15 3.44
N LEU A 43 1.55 -2.97 2.68
CA LEU A 43 0.29 -3.56 3.12
C LEU A 43 0.56 -4.91 3.79
N GLY A 44 0.75 -4.90 5.10
CA GLY A 44 1.02 -6.09 5.88
C GLY A 44 -0.25 -6.82 6.35
N THR A 45 -0.11 -8.10 6.74
CA THR A 45 -1.20 -8.88 7.34
C THR A 45 -1.63 -8.31 8.68
N THR A 46 -0.69 -7.85 9.49
CA THR A 46 -0.94 -7.38 10.87
C THR A 46 -0.91 -5.87 10.98
N TYR A 47 0.05 -5.23 10.31
CA TYR A 47 0.22 -3.79 10.27
C TYR A 47 0.54 -3.33 8.86
N SER A 48 0.13 -2.11 8.54
CA SER A 48 0.46 -1.43 7.29
C SER A 48 1.21 -0.13 7.57
N CYS A 49 2.02 0.34 6.63
CA CYS A 49 2.66 1.64 6.74
C CYS A 49 2.79 2.32 5.37
N VAL A 50 2.98 3.64 5.41
CA VAL A 50 3.18 4.47 4.23
C VAL A 50 4.49 5.21 4.37
N GLY A 51 5.30 5.13 3.33
CA GLY A 51 6.54 5.89 3.21
C GLY A 51 6.50 6.83 2.01
N VAL A 52 7.16 7.96 2.12
CA VAL A 52 7.35 8.90 1.01
C VAL A 52 8.85 9.06 0.76
N TYR A 53 9.24 8.98 -0.52
CA TYR A 53 10.59 9.36 -0.92
C TYR A 53 10.59 10.82 -1.35
N LYS A 54 11.28 11.65 -0.58
CA LYS A 54 11.37 13.09 -0.80
C LYS A 54 12.77 13.59 -0.40
N ASN A 55 13.32 14.49 -1.17
CA ASN A 55 14.63 15.12 -0.87
C ASN A 55 15.79 14.12 -0.66
N GLY A 56 15.78 12.99 -1.38
CA GLY A 56 16.86 12.01 -1.33
C GLY A 56 16.79 10.99 -0.18
N HIS A 57 15.73 10.99 0.63
CA HIS A 57 15.52 10.01 1.70
C HIS A 57 14.06 9.52 1.79
N VAL A 58 13.88 8.40 2.46
CA VAL A 58 12.55 7.85 2.76
C VAL A 58 12.12 8.34 4.13
N GLU A 59 10.90 8.85 4.21
CA GLU A 59 10.23 9.22 5.45
C GLU A 59 8.98 8.36 5.62
N ILE A 60 8.81 7.72 6.78
CA ILE A 60 7.58 7.01 7.12
C ILE A 60 6.58 8.01 7.69
N ILE A 61 5.42 8.09 7.03
CA ILE A 61 4.36 9.02 7.40
C ILE A 61 3.60 8.47 8.61
N ALA A 62 3.40 9.32 9.61
CA ALA A 62 2.54 8.98 10.73
C ALA A 62 1.06 9.09 10.34
N ASN A 63 0.22 8.20 10.90
CA ASN A 63 -1.22 8.29 10.78
C ASN A 63 -1.78 9.46 11.64
N ASP A 64 -3.10 9.65 11.62
CA ASP A 64 -3.82 10.69 12.39
C ASP A 64 -3.63 10.60 13.91
N GLN A 65 -3.22 9.43 14.40
CA GLN A 65 -2.92 9.20 15.83
C GLN A 65 -1.42 9.34 16.15
N GLY A 66 -0.59 9.72 15.17
CA GLY A 66 0.85 9.89 15.32
C GLY A 66 1.66 8.60 15.24
N ASN A 67 1.04 7.45 14.94
CA ASN A 67 1.72 6.18 14.80
C ASN A 67 2.27 5.99 13.38
N ARG A 68 3.46 5.43 13.25
CA ARG A 68 4.11 5.14 11.95
C ARG A 68 3.68 3.82 11.33
N ILE A 69 2.95 3.02 12.05
CA ILE A 69 2.29 1.79 11.59
C ILE A 69 0.83 1.83 12.00
N THR A 70 -0.04 1.25 11.18
CA THR A 70 -1.48 1.18 11.43
C THR A 70 -1.89 -0.29 11.42
N PRO A 71 -2.60 -0.79 12.45
CA PRO A 71 -3.13 -2.15 12.43
C PRO A 71 -4.01 -2.38 11.19
N SER A 72 -3.84 -3.51 10.52
CA SER A 72 -4.66 -3.92 9.36
C SER A 72 -6.00 -4.50 9.84
N TRP A 73 -6.79 -3.65 10.50
CA TRP A 73 -8.04 -3.99 11.18
C TRP A 73 -9.17 -3.05 10.78
N VAL A 74 -10.37 -3.61 10.58
CA VAL A 74 -11.60 -2.84 10.32
C VAL A 74 -12.70 -3.40 11.21
N ALA A 75 -13.51 -2.54 11.81
CA ALA A 75 -14.68 -2.92 12.59
C ALA A 75 -15.92 -2.14 12.17
N PHE A 76 -17.07 -2.80 12.25
CA PHE A 76 -18.36 -2.21 11.97
C PHE A 76 -19.14 -2.04 13.27
N THR A 77 -19.56 -0.82 13.54
CA THR A 77 -20.44 -0.47 14.67
C THR A 77 -21.82 -0.09 14.13
N GLU A 78 -22.75 0.25 15.02
CA GLU A 78 -24.07 0.75 14.61
C GLU A 78 -24.00 2.13 13.92
N SER A 79 -22.99 2.94 14.26
CA SER A 79 -22.89 4.31 13.78
C SER A 79 -21.86 4.50 12.67
N GLU A 80 -20.78 3.73 12.68
CA GLU A 80 -19.61 4.00 11.84
C GLU A 80 -18.77 2.74 11.54
N ARG A 81 -17.85 2.89 10.60
CA ARG A 81 -16.77 1.94 10.35
C ARG A 81 -15.49 2.46 11.00
N LEU A 82 -14.89 1.65 11.85
CA LEU A 82 -13.62 1.93 12.51
C LEU A 82 -12.46 1.26 11.75
N ILE A 83 -11.30 1.91 11.78
CA ILE A 83 -10.09 1.44 11.08
C ILE A 83 -8.90 1.49 12.04
N GLY A 84 -7.94 0.60 11.80
CA GLY A 84 -6.66 0.62 12.49
C GLY A 84 -6.78 0.40 14.00
N GLU A 85 -6.17 1.28 14.78
CA GLU A 85 -6.13 1.18 16.24
C GLU A 85 -7.52 1.26 16.88
N ALA A 86 -8.40 2.12 16.36
CA ALA A 86 -9.78 2.23 16.83
C ALA A 86 -10.55 0.90 16.64
N ALA A 87 -10.39 0.24 15.50
CA ALA A 87 -10.99 -1.06 15.24
C ALA A 87 -10.42 -2.16 16.17
N LYS A 88 -9.11 -2.17 16.36
CA LYS A 88 -8.42 -3.15 17.20
C LYS A 88 -8.79 -3.01 18.68
N ASN A 89 -8.86 -1.79 19.20
CA ASN A 89 -9.11 -1.53 20.61
C ASN A 89 -10.50 -1.96 21.08
N GLN A 90 -11.51 -1.94 20.19
CA GLN A 90 -12.87 -2.37 20.53
C GLN A 90 -13.14 -3.85 20.20
N ALA A 91 -12.19 -4.60 19.63
CA ALA A 91 -12.37 -5.97 19.15
C ALA A 91 -12.89 -6.93 20.23
N ALA A 92 -12.48 -6.76 21.48
CA ALA A 92 -12.92 -7.63 22.57
C ALA A 92 -14.44 -7.57 22.84
N VAL A 93 -15.08 -6.43 22.56
CA VAL A 93 -16.52 -6.21 22.78
C VAL A 93 -17.34 -6.33 21.51
N ASN A 94 -16.72 -6.43 20.34
CA ASN A 94 -17.36 -6.46 19.03
C ASN A 94 -16.63 -7.41 18.06
N ALA A 95 -16.25 -8.59 18.54
CA ALA A 95 -15.36 -9.51 17.84
C ALA A 95 -15.92 -9.97 16.48
N GLU A 96 -17.20 -10.34 16.42
CA GLU A 96 -17.83 -10.88 15.20
C GLU A 96 -17.95 -9.85 14.06
N ARG A 97 -17.88 -8.58 14.40
CA ARG A 97 -17.95 -7.44 13.46
C ARG A 97 -16.59 -6.76 13.27
N THR A 98 -15.52 -7.38 13.77
CA THR A 98 -14.14 -6.89 13.66
C THR A 98 -13.32 -7.83 12.80
N VAL A 99 -12.81 -7.32 11.71
CA VAL A 99 -12.14 -8.06 10.65
C VAL A 99 -10.65 -7.74 10.64
N PHE A 100 -9.82 -8.76 10.57
CA PHE A 100 -8.35 -8.68 10.54
C PHE A 100 -7.78 -9.92 9.82
N ASP A 101 -6.47 -9.96 9.56
CA ASP A 101 -5.75 -11.06 8.91
C ASP A 101 -6.26 -11.44 7.50
N VAL A 102 -7.01 -10.58 6.83
CA VAL A 102 -7.67 -10.84 5.55
C VAL A 102 -6.69 -11.20 4.44
N LYS A 103 -5.47 -10.69 4.51
CA LYS A 103 -4.40 -11.00 3.55
C LYS A 103 -4.11 -12.49 3.44
N ARG A 104 -4.42 -13.29 4.47
CA ARG A 104 -4.29 -14.75 4.46
C ARG A 104 -5.29 -15.44 3.54
N LEU A 105 -6.39 -14.77 3.18
CA LEU A 105 -7.46 -15.28 2.33
C LEU A 105 -7.28 -14.92 0.85
N ILE A 106 -6.52 -13.86 0.56
CA ILE A 106 -6.33 -13.33 -0.80
C ILE A 106 -5.72 -14.42 -1.71
N GLY A 107 -6.33 -14.61 -2.90
CA GLY A 107 -5.89 -15.57 -3.90
C GLY A 107 -6.09 -17.03 -3.53
N ARG A 108 -6.74 -17.34 -2.42
CA ARG A 108 -6.97 -18.70 -1.93
C ARG A 108 -8.29 -19.28 -2.43
N LYS A 109 -8.36 -20.62 -2.46
CA LYS A 109 -9.62 -21.34 -2.61
C LYS A 109 -10.23 -21.62 -1.25
N PHE A 110 -11.56 -21.61 -1.17
CA PHE A 110 -12.25 -21.86 0.10
C PHE A 110 -11.86 -23.20 0.75
N GLN A 111 -11.60 -24.23 -0.07
CA GLN A 111 -11.22 -25.57 0.40
C GLN A 111 -9.75 -25.70 0.79
N ASP A 112 -8.93 -24.67 0.64
CA ASP A 112 -7.53 -24.71 1.03
C ASP A 112 -7.40 -25.00 2.55
N LYS A 113 -6.50 -25.90 2.89
CA LYS A 113 -6.28 -26.34 4.29
C LYS A 113 -5.95 -25.16 5.21
N GLU A 114 -5.20 -24.19 4.73
CA GLU A 114 -4.86 -22.98 5.49
C GLU A 114 -6.10 -22.12 5.73
N VAL A 115 -6.97 -21.92 4.71
CA VAL A 115 -8.24 -21.19 4.88
C VAL A 115 -9.13 -21.91 5.91
N GLN A 116 -9.26 -23.24 5.82
CA GLN A 116 -10.05 -24.03 6.77
C GLN A 116 -9.50 -24.01 8.19
N LYS A 117 -8.19 -23.81 8.34
CA LYS A 117 -7.54 -23.61 9.63
C LYS A 117 -7.80 -22.20 10.17
N ASP A 118 -7.59 -21.17 9.34
CA ASP A 118 -7.75 -19.77 9.73
C ASP A 118 -9.22 -19.46 10.09
N MET A 119 -10.20 -20.08 9.42
CA MET A 119 -11.63 -19.98 9.76
C MET A 119 -11.96 -20.36 11.21
N LYS A 120 -11.13 -21.19 11.85
CA LYS A 120 -11.32 -21.59 13.26
C LYS A 120 -10.69 -20.62 14.25
N LEU A 121 -9.88 -19.70 13.76
CA LEU A 121 -9.08 -18.79 14.60
C LEU A 121 -9.65 -17.37 14.59
N VAL A 122 -10.46 -17.02 13.58
CA VAL A 122 -11.07 -15.69 13.47
C VAL A 122 -12.49 -15.68 14.06
N PRO A 123 -12.91 -14.59 14.70
CA PRO A 123 -14.24 -14.49 15.30
C PRO A 123 -15.35 -14.16 14.28
N TYR A 124 -15.00 -13.60 13.14
CA TYR A 124 -15.94 -13.25 12.07
C TYR A 124 -16.17 -14.44 11.12
N LYS A 125 -17.26 -14.38 10.37
CA LYS A 125 -17.67 -15.49 9.52
C LYS A 125 -16.99 -15.43 8.14
N ILE A 126 -16.42 -16.55 7.70
CA ILE A 126 -15.92 -16.75 6.34
C ILE A 126 -16.87 -17.72 5.63
N VAL A 127 -17.34 -17.34 4.44
CA VAL A 127 -18.30 -18.10 3.64
C VAL A 127 -17.72 -18.45 2.28
N ASN A 128 -18.24 -19.52 1.69
CA ASN A 128 -17.89 -19.91 0.33
C ASN A 128 -18.78 -19.18 -0.67
N LYS A 129 -18.17 -18.47 -1.61
CA LYS A 129 -18.83 -17.93 -2.78
C LYS A 129 -18.01 -18.33 -4.01
N ASP A 130 -18.58 -19.14 -4.88
CA ASP A 130 -17.96 -19.60 -6.12
C ASP A 130 -16.56 -20.25 -5.92
N GLY A 131 -16.39 -21.00 -4.82
CA GLY A 131 -15.14 -21.68 -4.50
C GLY A 131 -14.07 -20.81 -3.86
N LYS A 132 -14.36 -19.52 -3.58
CA LYS A 132 -13.46 -18.57 -2.92
C LYS A 132 -13.94 -18.23 -1.50
N PRO A 133 -13.02 -17.91 -0.57
CA PRO A 133 -13.39 -17.40 0.74
C PRO A 133 -13.86 -15.94 0.65
N TYR A 134 -15.01 -15.66 1.25
CA TYR A 134 -15.57 -14.32 1.42
C TYR A 134 -15.84 -14.05 2.89
N ILE A 135 -15.77 -12.81 3.32
CA ILE A 135 -16.00 -12.38 4.69
C ILE A 135 -17.44 -11.90 4.81
N GLN A 136 -18.19 -12.49 5.72
CA GLN A 136 -19.57 -12.10 6.02
C GLN A 136 -19.60 -11.37 7.35
N VAL A 137 -20.14 -10.15 7.35
CA VAL A 137 -20.22 -9.28 8.53
C VAL A 137 -21.61 -8.67 8.63
N ASN A 138 -22.14 -8.61 9.84
CA ASN A 138 -23.32 -7.81 10.14
C ASN A 138 -22.88 -6.35 10.31
N ILE A 139 -23.44 -5.49 9.48
CA ILE A 139 -23.22 -4.06 9.55
C ILE A 139 -24.41 -3.38 10.26
N LYS A 140 -24.56 -2.07 10.08
CA LYS A 140 -25.63 -1.28 10.67
C LYS A 140 -27.02 -1.88 10.42
N ASP A 141 -27.93 -1.74 11.38
CA ASP A 141 -29.35 -2.13 11.31
C ASP A 141 -29.59 -3.64 11.04
N GLY A 142 -28.62 -4.49 11.38
CA GLY A 142 -28.72 -5.94 11.16
C GLY A 142 -28.53 -6.37 9.70
N GLU A 143 -28.19 -5.46 8.81
CA GLU A 143 -27.85 -5.78 7.43
C GLU A 143 -26.59 -6.64 7.40
N THR A 144 -26.65 -7.76 6.68
CA THR A 144 -25.49 -8.63 6.46
C THR A 144 -24.83 -8.30 5.12
N LYS A 145 -23.55 -7.99 5.14
CA LYS A 145 -22.73 -7.83 3.93
C LYS A 145 -21.69 -8.93 3.78
N VAL A 146 -21.40 -9.24 2.54
CA VAL A 146 -20.41 -10.23 2.14
C VAL A 146 -19.35 -9.55 1.28
N PHE A 147 -18.11 -9.62 1.71
CA PHE A 147 -16.97 -8.93 1.10
C PHE A 147 -15.95 -9.93 0.55
N SER A 148 -15.42 -9.68 -0.63
CA SER A 148 -14.23 -10.36 -1.13
C SER A 148 -12.97 -9.83 -0.44
N PRO A 149 -11.98 -10.67 -0.17
CA PRO A 149 -10.67 -10.21 0.28
C PRO A 149 -9.96 -9.28 -0.71
N GLU A 150 -10.30 -9.39 -2.00
CA GLU A 150 -9.69 -8.64 -3.10
C GLU A 150 -10.55 -7.49 -3.63
N GLU A 151 -11.84 -7.43 -3.30
CA GLU A 151 -12.81 -6.61 -4.03
C GLU A 151 -12.78 -5.13 -3.64
N GLU A 152 -12.79 -4.30 -4.68
CA GLU A 152 -13.29 -2.94 -4.63
C GLU A 152 -14.83 -3.00 -4.58
N GLY A 153 -15.45 -2.71 -3.44
CA GLY A 153 -16.91 -2.78 -3.31
C GLY A 153 -17.61 -1.70 -4.14
N GLU A 154 -18.60 -2.08 -4.95
CA GLU A 154 -19.56 -1.15 -5.53
C GLU A 154 -20.29 -0.40 -4.38
N GLY A 155 -20.35 0.92 -4.48
CA GLY A 155 -21.08 1.77 -3.53
C GLY A 155 -20.24 2.52 -2.49
N GLY A 156 -18.95 2.77 -2.74
CA GLY A 156 -18.13 3.65 -1.88
C GLY A 156 -17.62 2.99 -0.60
N TYR A 157 -17.87 1.71 -0.41
CA TYR A 157 -17.29 0.91 0.66
C TYR A 157 -16.20 0.01 0.08
N ARG A 158 -15.01 0.56 -0.12
CA ARG A 158 -13.85 -0.27 -0.37
C ARG A 158 -13.55 -1.04 0.90
N LEU A 159 -13.82 -2.34 0.91
CA LEU A 159 -13.11 -3.24 1.79
C LEU A 159 -11.83 -3.71 1.10
N GLY A 160 -11.10 -2.79 0.58
CA GLY A 160 -9.67 -2.90 0.61
C GLY A 160 -9.31 -2.83 2.09
N LEU A 161 -9.52 -3.91 2.86
CA LEU A 161 -9.06 -4.00 4.26
C LEU A 161 -7.57 -3.66 4.36
N LEU A 162 -6.91 -3.59 3.23
CA LEU A 162 -5.56 -3.15 3.03
C LEU A 162 -5.50 -1.68 2.53
N GLU A 163 -6.47 -1.20 1.72
CA GLU A 163 -6.48 0.16 1.18
C GLU A 163 -7.07 1.19 2.17
N ASP A 164 -8.07 0.80 2.97
CA ASP A 164 -8.64 1.68 4.00
C ASP A 164 -7.72 1.87 5.21
N THR A 165 -6.74 0.99 5.38
CA THR A 165 -5.69 1.16 6.40
C THR A 165 -4.68 2.23 5.98
N VAL A 166 -4.64 2.56 4.70
CA VAL A 166 -3.83 3.63 4.13
C VAL A 166 -4.75 4.79 3.76
N ILE A 167 -5.13 5.59 4.73
CA ILE A 167 -5.87 6.83 4.48
C ILE A 167 -4.92 7.80 3.77
N PHE A 168 -5.15 8.00 2.49
CA PHE A 168 -4.64 9.18 1.81
C PHE A 168 -5.43 10.39 2.30
N GLN A 169 -4.99 11.05 3.34
CA GLN A 169 -5.36 12.44 3.54
C GLN A 169 -4.66 13.22 2.43
N ASN A 170 -5.46 13.84 1.57
CA ASN A 170 -4.99 14.74 0.54
C ASN A 170 -4.03 15.76 1.16
N ALA A 171 -2.78 15.74 0.70
CA ALA A 171 -1.83 16.81 0.94
C ALA A 171 -2.14 17.98 0.01
#